data_215c75ee4b77036c884fc35337ce3874
#
_entry.id   215c75ee4b77036c884fc35337ce3874
#
_cell.length_a   1.000
_cell.length_b   1.000
_cell.length_c   1.000
_cell.angle_alpha   90.00
_cell.angle_beta   90.00
_cell.angle_gamma   90.00
#
_symmetry.space_group_name_H-M   'P 1'
#
loop_
_entity.id
_entity.type
_entity.pdbx_description
1 polymer ?
#
loop_
_entity_poly.entity_id
_entity_poly.type
_entity_poly.pdbx_seq_one_letter_code
_entity_poly.pdbx_strand_id
1 'polypeptide(L)'
;MSAPLTPTHVNIEITKYINGFRNGEYSMPIWQRQECWVSTYRKSLIESIMTGIDLPKLYIGEVPGLGKVIIDGGHRTRAINAYLNNEYPISVGKMMVYYSETKADTKTSRVMSADEKNHIDTYKLTICVYGNLNESIARKIFNKLQNAVPMSVPDVVNSFESPLIDTLRDVLEFEINDHTVLDYFTILKSFPKPENNEDLYQLLSLATICWPAVSSNNQVESLKWIEKGTTRNSKCFQYLLNFDDNFDGVTDEMKTQLQEFLTIIVTLLHAKNYKFPTADFNTLCHCIKWVRNFDLGKFLEFFETVQEYNGEKTSAKKLHNKGQYSVAKEISVKADSVNENYEGKLSEWVGSRTKGGSGEDGMKVRLEIIKKYCLEDNSTEEENDDRNVLENSESIPTVPNV
;
A
#
# COMPACT_ATOMS: atom_id res chain seq x y z
N MET A 1 9.41 -31.81 12.88
CA MET A 1 9.44 -31.53 11.42
C MET A 1 8.14 -32.07 10.84
N SER A 2 7.43 -31.25 10.05
CA SER A 2 6.26 -31.73 9.29
C SER A 2 6.71 -32.73 8.21
N ALA A 3 5.83 -33.68 7.87
CA ALA A 3 6.12 -34.65 6.81
C ALA A 3 6.43 -33.93 5.48
N PRO A 4 7.32 -34.49 4.64
CA PRO A 4 7.63 -33.88 3.35
C PRO A 4 6.39 -33.82 2.44
N LEU A 5 6.22 -32.70 1.75
CA LEU A 5 5.15 -32.54 0.76
C LEU A 5 5.43 -33.43 -0.45
N THR A 6 4.47 -34.23 -0.84
CA THR A 6 4.54 -35.10 -2.02
C THR A 6 3.50 -34.66 -3.07
N PRO A 7 3.91 -33.81 -4.03
CA PRO A 7 3.00 -33.38 -5.10
C PRO A 7 2.78 -34.48 -6.12
N THR A 8 1.60 -34.48 -6.72
CA THR A 8 1.29 -35.27 -7.93
C THR A 8 1.51 -34.44 -9.18
N HIS A 9 1.89 -35.10 -10.28
CA HIS A 9 2.09 -34.45 -11.57
C HIS A 9 1.02 -34.93 -12.56
N VAL A 10 0.37 -33.98 -13.21
CA VAL A 10 -0.70 -34.24 -14.18
C VAL A 10 -0.44 -33.45 -15.45
N ASN A 11 -0.65 -34.06 -16.61
CA ASN A 11 -0.63 -33.38 -17.90
C ASN A 11 -2.07 -33.14 -18.36
N ILE A 12 -2.44 -31.86 -18.53
CA ILE A 12 -3.79 -31.45 -18.91
C ILE A 12 -3.74 -30.63 -20.20
N GLU A 13 -4.62 -30.86 -21.13
CA GLU A 13 -4.76 -30.03 -22.33
C GLU A 13 -5.17 -28.59 -21.95
N ILE A 14 -4.60 -27.62 -22.67
CA ILE A 14 -4.85 -26.20 -22.43
C ILE A 14 -6.33 -25.86 -22.33
N THR A 15 -7.12 -26.34 -23.29
CA THR A 15 -8.56 -26.06 -23.32
C THR A 15 -9.28 -26.61 -22.12
N LYS A 16 -8.94 -27.81 -21.68
CA LYS A 16 -9.51 -28.41 -20.46
C LYS A 16 -9.13 -27.61 -19.20
N TYR A 17 -7.86 -27.22 -19.09
CA TYR A 17 -7.38 -26.43 -17.97
C TYR A 17 -8.06 -25.04 -17.91
N ILE A 18 -8.10 -24.32 -19.03
CA ILE A 18 -8.71 -22.99 -19.10
C ILE A 18 -10.23 -23.03 -18.87
N ASN A 19 -10.91 -24.07 -19.35
CA ASN A 19 -12.33 -24.26 -19.05
C ASN A 19 -12.55 -24.50 -17.55
N GLY A 20 -11.68 -25.28 -16.88
CA GLY A 20 -11.69 -25.43 -15.43
C GLY A 20 -11.49 -24.11 -14.70
N PHE A 21 -10.55 -23.28 -15.19
CA PHE A 21 -10.33 -21.94 -14.65
C PHE A 21 -11.55 -21.02 -14.82
N ARG A 22 -12.16 -20.99 -16.00
CA ARG A 22 -13.39 -20.20 -16.27
C ARG A 22 -14.57 -20.65 -15.42
N ASN A 23 -14.67 -21.95 -15.14
CA ASN A 23 -15.76 -22.53 -14.35
C ASN A 23 -15.48 -22.49 -12.82
N GLY A 24 -14.37 -21.90 -12.38
CA GLY A 24 -14.02 -21.77 -10.97
C GLY A 24 -13.44 -23.03 -10.32
N GLU A 25 -13.09 -24.07 -11.13
CA GLU A 25 -12.36 -25.24 -10.60
C GLU A 25 -10.97 -24.85 -10.10
N TYR A 26 -10.33 -23.91 -10.79
CA TYR A 26 -9.05 -23.31 -10.41
C TYR A 26 -9.25 -21.85 -10.15
N SER A 27 -8.84 -21.38 -8.96
CA SER A 27 -8.99 -20.00 -8.55
C SER A 27 -7.64 -19.30 -8.39
N MET A 28 -7.65 -17.96 -8.56
CA MET A 28 -6.52 -17.11 -8.19
C MET A 28 -6.71 -16.63 -6.77
N PRO A 29 -5.86 -17.00 -5.83
CA PRO A 29 -5.98 -16.47 -4.48
C PRO A 29 -5.58 -14.99 -4.44
N ILE A 30 -6.15 -14.25 -3.48
CA ILE A 30 -5.97 -12.80 -3.32
C ILE A 30 -4.50 -12.39 -3.09
N TRP A 31 -3.69 -13.28 -2.53
CA TRP A 31 -2.27 -13.05 -2.28
C TRP A 31 -1.37 -13.26 -3.50
N GLN A 32 -1.94 -13.66 -4.65
CA GLN A 32 -1.19 -13.70 -5.91
C GLN A 32 -1.00 -12.29 -6.49
N ARG A 33 0.07 -12.16 -7.30
CA ARG A 33 0.34 -10.93 -8.06
C ARG A 33 -0.83 -10.59 -8.98
N GLN A 34 -1.18 -9.32 -9.04
CA GLN A 34 -2.00 -8.79 -10.13
C GLN A 34 -1.27 -8.95 -11.47
N GLU A 35 -1.98 -8.69 -12.55
CA GLU A 35 -1.41 -8.87 -13.88
C GLU A 35 -0.34 -7.80 -14.16
N CYS A 36 0.93 -8.21 -14.19
CA CYS A 36 2.05 -7.33 -14.52
C CYS A 36 2.73 -7.68 -15.87
N TRP A 37 2.25 -8.71 -16.58
CA TRP A 37 2.82 -9.09 -17.84
C TRP A 37 2.48 -8.10 -18.96
N VAL A 38 3.51 -7.49 -19.53
CA VAL A 38 3.38 -6.65 -20.72
C VAL A 38 3.04 -7.50 -21.95
N SER A 39 2.48 -6.85 -22.97
CA SER A 39 2.01 -7.51 -24.21
C SER A 39 3.06 -8.45 -24.84
N THR A 40 4.34 -8.08 -24.76
CA THR A 40 5.43 -8.90 -25.33
C THR A 40 5.53 -10.29 -24.67
N TYR A 41 5.46 -10.36 -23.34
CA TYR A 41 5.54 -11.66 -22.63
C TYR A 41 4.33 -12.54 -22.90
N ARG A 42 3.12 -11.94 -22.99
CA ARG A 42 1.90 -12.68 -23.32
C ARG A 42 1.99 -13.31 -24.72
N LYS A 43 2.45 -12.53 -25.72
CA LYS A 43 2.63 -13.01 -27.10
C LYS A 43 3.69 -14.09 -27.18
N SER A 44 4.84 -13.89 -26.57
CA SER A 44 5.93 -14.87 -26.53
C SER A 44 5.50 -16.20 -25.90
N LEU A 45 4.63 -16.19 -24.89
CA LEU A 45 4.07 -17.42 -24.32
C LEU A 45 3.25 -18.21 -25.36
N ILE A 46 2.35 -17.54 -26.09
CA ILE A 46 1.52 -18.20 -27.11
C ILE A 46 2.38 -18.70 -28.28
N GLU A 47 3.39 -17.93 -28.68
CA GLU A 47 4.38 -18.34 -29.68
C GLU A 47 5.15 -19.61 -29.25
N SER A 48 5.51 -19.68 -27.94
CA SER A 48 6.16 -20.90 -27.40
C SER A 48 5.23 -22.11 -27.47
N ILE A 49 3.94 -21.93 -27.16
CA ILE A 49 2.95 -23.03 -27.31
C ILE A 49 2.83 -23.45 -28.75
N MET A 50 2.73 -22.49 -29.69
CA MET A 50 2.62 -22.78 -31.11
C MET A 50 3.84 -23.51 -31.68
N THR A 51 5.01 -23.22 -31.17
CA THR A 51 6.27 -23.87 -31.61
C THR A 51 6.57 -25.17 -30.85
N GLY A 52 5.70 -25.57 -29.91
CA GLY A 52 5.88 -26.79 -29.13
C GLY A 52 6.97 -26.71 -28.06
N ILE A 53 7.41 -25.50 -27.69
CA ILE A 53 8.39 -25.30 -26.61
C ILE A 53 7.72 -25.68 -25.29
N ASP A 54 8.40 -26.52 -24.49
CA ASP A 54 7.90 -26.94 -23.18
C ASP A 54 7.85 -25.73 -22.20
N LEU A 55 6.72 -25.60 -21.54
CA LEU A 55 6.50 -24.51 -20.58
C LEU A 55 6.84 -24.97 -19.15
N PRO A 56 7.34 -24.06 -18.30
CA PRO A 56 7.49 -24.36 -16.89
C PRO A 56 6.19 -24.85 -16.27
N LYS A 57 6.28 -25.81 -15.34
CA LYS A 57 5.12 -26.39 -14.65
C LYS A 57 4.24 -25.32 -14.02
N LEU A 58 2.95 -25.57 -13.99
CA LEU A 58 2.01 -24.83 -13.14
C LEU A 58 1.95 -25.51 -11.77
N TYR A 59 1.74 -24.73 -10.73
CA TYR A 59 1.63 -25.26 -9.37
C TYR A 59 0.26 -24.93 -8.80
N ILE A 60 -0.45 -25.96 -8.35
CA ILE A 60 -1.80 -25.85 -7.77
C ILE A 60 -1.78 -26.45 -6.37
N GLY A 61 -2.46 -25.81 -5.45
CA GLY A 61 -2.70 -26.29 -4.08
C GLY A 61 -4.17 -26.59 -3.87
N GLU A 62 -4.50 -27.72 -3.27
CA GLU A 62 -5.83 -27.97 -2.74
C GLU A 62 -5.89 -27.48 -1.30
N VAL A 63 -6.59 -26.34 -1.09
CA VAL A 63 -6.66 -25.63 0.19
C VAL A 63 -8.09 -25.72 0.73
N PRO A 64 -8.31 -26.26 1.94
CA PRO A 64 -9.63 -26.30 2.56
C PRO A 64 -10.26 -24.89 2.60
N GLY A 65 -11.50 -24.78 2.18
CA GLY A 65 -12.24 -23.50 2.10
C GLY A 65 -11.98 -22.66 0.84
N LEU A 66 -10.83 -22.82 0.18
CA LEU A 66 -10.48 -22.09 -1.07
C LEU A 66 -10.53 -22.98 -2.32
N GLY A 67 -10.60 -24.30 -2.17
CA GLY A 67 -10.57 -25.24 -3.29
C GLY A 67 -9.19 -25.39 -3.93
N LYS A 68 -9.15 -25.52 -5.24
CA LYS A 68 -7.89 -25.62 -6.00
C LYS A 68 -7.39 -24.24 -6.38
N VAL A 69 -6.36 -23.77 -5.67
CA VAL A 69 -5.75 -22.46 -5.90
C VAL A 69 -4.49 -22.57 -6.77
N ILE A 70 -4.32 -21.65 -7.69
CA ILE A 70 -3.13 -21.56 -8.52
C ILE A 70 -2.02 -20.91 -7.67
N ILE A 71 -0.99 -21.67 -7.31
CA ILE A 71 0.15 -21.18 -6.51
C ILE A 71 1.18 -20.48 -7.43
N ASP A 72 1.53 -21.10 -8.57
CA ASP A 72 2.37 -20.47 -9.59
C ASP A 72 1.85 -20.75 -10.99
N GLY A 73 2.08 -19.81 -11.90
CA GLY A 73 1.59 -19.83 -13.28
C GLY A 73 0.37 -18.94 -13.52
N GLY A 74 -0.02 -18.09 -12.57
CA GLY A 74 -1.16 -17.18 -12.67
C GLY A 74 -1.09 -16.27 -13.90
N HIS A 75 0.06 -15.66 -14.19
CA HIS A 75 0.24 -14.84 -15.41
C HIS A 75 0.08 -15.64 -16.68
N ARG A 76 0.61 -16.87 -16.72
CA ARG A 76 0.47 -17.79 -17.86
C ARG A 76 -1.00 -18.16 -18.08
N THR A 77 -1.70 -18.49 -17.01
CA THR A 77 -3.14 -18.81 -17.06
C THR A 77 -3.96 -17.65 -17.61
N ARG A 78 -3.74 -16.42 -17.09
CA ARG A 78 -4.44 -15.22 -17.61
C ARG A 78 -4.11 -14.94 -19.06
N ALA A 79 -2.83 -15.02 -19.45
CA ALA A 79 -2.41 -14.77 -20.82
C ALA A 79 -3.02 -15.78 -21.81
N ILE A 80 -3.03 -17.07 -21.48
CA ILE A 80 -3.66 -18.10 -22.32
C ILE A 80 -5.17 -17.85 -22.39
N ASN A 81 -5.82 -17.59 -21.24
CA ASN A 81 -7.26 -17.33 -21.21
C ASN A 81 -7.64 -16.12 -22.08
N ALA A 82 -6.89 -15.01 -21.97
CA ALA A 82 -7.10 -13.80 -22.74
C ALA A 82 -6.91 -14.04 -24.25
N TYR A 83 -5.90 -14.84 -24.64
CA TYR A 83 -5.71 -15.21 -26.05
C TYR A 83 -6.86 -16.05 -26.59
N LEU A 84 -7.29 -17.08 -25.87
CA LEU A 84 -8.43 -17.91 -26.25
C LEU A 84 -9.77 -17.15 -26.29
N ASN A 85 -9.84 -15.99 -25.60
CA ASN A 85 -10.95 -15.05 -25.68
C ASN A 85 -10.81 -14.00 -26.79
N ASN A 86 -9.78 -14.10 -27.65
CA ASN A 86 -9.48 -13.10 -28.70
C ASN A 86 -9.22 -11.68 -28.19
N GLU A 87 -8.70 -11.52 -26.96
CA GLU A 87 -8.43 -10.20 -26.41
C GLU A 87 -7.19 -9.56 -27.05
N TYR A 88 -6.26 -10.34 -27.53
CA TYR A 88 -5.07 -9.88 -28.26
C TYR A 88 -4.60 -10.90 -29.32
N PRO A 89 -3.96 -10.43 -30.41
CA PRO A 89 -3.35 -11.30 -31.42
C PRO A 89 -1.87 -11.55 -31.11
N ILE A 90 -1.32 -12.61 -31.71
CA ILE A 90 0.12 -12.81 -31.86
C ILE A 90 0.58 -12.44 -33.28
N SER A 91 1.89 -12.28 -33.46
CA SER A 91 2.47 -11.99 -34.79
C SER A 91 3.05 -13.24 -35.39
N VAL A 92 2.53 -13.64 -36.55
CA VAL A 92 3.10 -14.77 -37.36
C VAL A 92 3.51 -14.19 -38.72
N GLY A 93 4.80 -13.99 -38.90
CA GLY A 93 5.32 -13.26 -40.05
C GLY A 93 4.84 -11.79 -40.04
N LYS A 94 4.13 -11.40 -41.10
CA LYS A 94 3.54 -10.03 -41.21
C LYS A 94 2.07 -9.98 -40.80
N MET A 95 1.50 -11.08 -40.35
CA MET A 95 0.07 -11.18 -40.02
C MET A 95 -0.15 -11.17 -38.50
N MET A 96 -1.18 -10.47 -38.06
CA MET A 96 -1.74 -10.59 -36.72
C MET A 96 -2.69 -11.77 -36.67
N VAL A 97 -2.44 -12.75 -35.82
CA VAL A 97 -3.21 -14.01 -35.77
C VAL A 97 -4.00 -14.06 -34.46
N TYR A 98 -5.33 -14.13 -34.61
CA TYR A 98 -6.28 -14.30 -33.52
C TYR A 98 -6.66 -15.79 -33.39
N TYR A 99 -7.11 -16.18 -32.20
CA TYR A 99 -7.48 -17.57 -31.96
C TYR A 99 -8.72 -18.03 -32.78
N SER A 100 -9.84 -17.33 -32.71
CA SER A 100 -11.10 -17.73 -33.37
C SER A 100 -11.83 -16.62 -34.11
N GLU A 101 -11.62 -15.34 -33.74
CA GLU A 101 -12.30 -14.20 -34.36
C GLU A 101 -11.31 -13.07 -34.57
N THR A 102 -11.36 -12.40 -35.72
CA THR A 102 -10.54 -11.22 -35.97
C THR A 102 -11.35 -9.95 -35.68
N LYS A 103 -10.73 -9.01 -34.96
CA LYS A 103 -11.28 -7.67 -34.68
C LYS A 103 -10.67 -6.58 -35.57
N ALA A 104 -9.80 -6.96 -36.52
CA ALA A 104 -9.01 -6.03 -37.33
C ALA A 104 -9.17 -6.32 -38.82
N ASP A 105 -8.61 -5.40 -39.65
CA ASP A 105 -8.63 -5.50 -41.11
C ASP A 105 -8.02 -6.84 -41.60
N THR A 106 -8.74 -7.52 -42.46
CA THR A 106 -8.35 -8.81 -43.06
C THR A 106 -7.08 -8.76 -43.89
N LYS A 107 -6.58 -7.57 -44.28
CA LYS A 107 -5.32 -7.44 -45.02
C LYS A 107 -4.08 -7.68 -44.14
N THR A 108 -4.19 -7.42 -42.84
CA THR A 108 -3.08 -7.52 -41.87
C THR A 108 -3.34 -8.49 -40.75
N SER A 109 -4.54 -9.10 -40.70
CA SER A 109 -4.93 -10.03 -39.66
C SER A 109 -5.68 -11.23 -40.22
N ARG A 110 -5.57 -12.33 -39.50
CA ARG A 110 -6.30 -13.58 -39.78
C ARG A 110 -6.64 -14.32 -38.51
N VAL A 111 -7.53 -15.24 -38.58
CA VAL A 111 -7.75 -16.29 -37.57
C VAL A 111 -6.78 -17.44 -37.75
N MET A 112 -6.58 -18.22 -36.70
CA MET A 112 -5.84 -19.46 -36.76
C MET A 112 -6.46 -20.44 -37.76
N SER A 113 -5.63 -21.18 -38.49
CA SER A 113 -6.07 -22.35 -39.24
C SER A 113 -6.57 -23.45 -38.28
N ALA A 114 -7.31 -24.41 -38.80
CA ALA A 114 -7.77 -25.54 -37.99
C ALA A 114 -6.62 -26.32 -37.34
N ASP A 115 -5.49 -26.48 -38.04
CA ASP A 115 -4.32 -27.19 -37.55
C ASP A 115 -3.60 -26.38 -36.45
N GLU A 116 -3.41 -25.07 -36.63
CA GLU A 116 -2.84 -24.16 -35.61
C GLU A 116 -3.69 -24.17 -34.35
N LYS A 117 -5.01 -24.12 -34.51
CA LYS A 117 -5.96 -24.15 -33.40
C LYS A 117 -5.90 -25.48 -32.66
N ASN A 118 -5.96 -26.58 -33.38
CA ASN A 118 -5.86 -27.93 -32.82
C ASN A 118 -4.54 -28.12 -32.05
N HIS A 119 -3.43 -27.57 -32.56
CA HIS A 119 -2.14 -27.64 -31.90
C HIS A 119 -2.15 -26.90 -30.53
N ILE A 120 -2.75 -25.72 -30.45
CA ILE A 120 -2.92 -25.00 -29.18
C ILE A 120 -3.87 -25.78 -28.25
N ASP A 121 -5.02 -26.21 -28.76
CA ASP A 121 -6.07 -26.84 -27.97
C ASP A 121 -5.60 -28.13 -27.27
N THR A 122 -4.76 -28.89 -27.94
CA THR A 122 -4.22 -30.18 -27.48
C THR A 122 -2.87 -30.08 -26.79
N TYR A 123 -2.26 -28.88 -26.76
CA TYR A 123 -1.00 -28.66 -26.03
C TYR A 123 -1.18 -29.02 -24.56
N LYS A 124 -0.26 -29.79 -23.98
CA LYS A 124 -0.35 -30.28 -22.60
C LYS A 124 0.46 -29.42 -21.65
N LEU A 125 -0.24 -28.86 -20.69
CA LEU A 125 0.36 -28.19 -19.55
C LEU A 125 0.71 -29.21 -18.47
N THR A 126 1.93 -29.19 -17.98
CA THR A 126 2.32 -29.99 -16.82
C THR A 126 1.94 -29.25 -15.55
N ILE A 127 1.11 -29.87 -14.72
CA ILE A 127 0.62 -29.31 -13.47
C ILE A 127 1.16 -30.14 -12.30
N CYS A 128 1.72 -29.44 -11.31
CA CYS A 128 2.15 -30.00 -10.05
C CYS A 128 1.08 -29.69 -9.00
N VAL A 129 0.41 -30.70 -8.46
CA VAL A 129 -0.71 -30.55 -7.52
C VAL A 129 -0.27 -30.98 -6.14
N TYR A 130 -0.39 -30.08 -5.18
CA TYR A 130 -0.24 -30.34 -3.75
C TYR A 130 -1.60 -30.54 -3.12
N GLY A 131 -1.87 -31.73 -2.59
CA GLY A 131 -3.10 -32.03 -1.86
C GLY A 131 -3.03 -31.61 -0.40
N ASN A 132 -4.18 -31.27 0.18
CA ASN A 132 -4.35 -30.97 1.62
C ASN A 132 -3.37 -29.93 2.19
N LEU A 133 -3.16 -28.84 1.47
CA LEU A 133 -2.36 -27.72 1.96
C LEU A 133 -3.23 -26.82 2.86
N ASN A 134 -2.68 -26.35 3.97
CA ASN A 134 -3.21 -25.15 4.58
C ASN A 134 -2.72 -23.92 3.76
N GLU A 135 -3.40 -22.80 3.91
CA GLU A 135 -3.11 -21.57 3.14
C GLU A 135 -1.70 -21.04 3.42
N SER A 136 -1.23 -21.11 4.67
CA SER A 136 0.13 -20.74 5.06
C SER A 136 1.20 -21.48 4.27
N ILE A 137 1.05 -22.79 4.14
CA ILE A 137 1.98 -23.60 3.35
C ILE A 137 1.89 -23.24 1.86
N ALA A 138 0.69 -23.00 1.32
CA ALA A 138 0.52 -22.56 -0.07
C ALA A 138 1.24 -21.23 -0.34
N ARG A 139 1.10 -20.25 0.54
CA ARG A 139 1.83 -18.96 0.48
C ARG A 139 3.35 -19.15 0.60
N LYS A 140 3.82 -20.03 1.49
CA LYS A 140 5.26 -20.36 1.60
C LYS A 140 5.82 -21.00 0.33
N ILE A 141 5.06 -21.89 -0.32
CA ILE A 141 5.45 -22.47 -1.62
C ILE A 141 5.51 -21.38 -2.68
N PHE A 142 4.49 -20.52 -2.79
CA PHE A 142 4.46 -19.38 -3.70
C PHE A 142 5.72 -18.52 -3.54
N ASN A 143 6.03 -18.06 -2.33
CA ASN A 143 7.19 -17.25 -2.05
C ASN A 143 8.50 -17.94 -2.44
N LYS A 144 8.63 -19.25 -2.21
CA LYS A 144 9.83 -20.01 -2.61
C LYS A 144 9.97 -20.14 -4.11
N LEU A 145 8.87 -20.34 -4.86
CA LEU A 145 8.90 -20.42 -6.32
C LEU A 145 9.23 -19.07 -6.97
N GLN A 146 8.81 -17.97 -6.36
CA GLN A 146 9.07 -16.61 -6.83
C GLN A 146 10.49 -16.09 -6.55
N ASN A 147 11.28 -16.77 -5.71
CA ASN A 147 12.65 -16.34 -5.37
C ASN A 147 13.60 -16.29 -6.59
N ALA A 148 13.24 -16.87 -7.71
CA ALA A 148 14.01 -16.79 -8.97
C ALA A 148 13.84 -15.43 -9.69
N VAL A 149 12.76 -14.69 -9.42
CA VAL A 149 12.51 -13.32 -9.90
C VAL A 149 12.16 -12.47 -8.68
N PRO A 150 12.96 -11.45 -8.34
CA PRO A 150 12.68 -10.62 -7.17
C PRO A 150 11.26 -10.06 -7.22
N MET A 151 10.47 -10.34 -6.17
CA MET A 151 9.15 -9.74 -6.03
C MET A 151 9.30 -8.25 -5.69
N SER A 152 8.38 -7.44 -6.19
CA SER A 152 8.26 -6.06 -5.71
C SER A 152 7.85 -6.07 -4.23
N VAL A 153 8.15 -5.00 -3.49
CA VAL A 153 7.75 -4.89 -2.07
C VAL A 153 6.23 -5.01 -1.90
N PRO A 154 5.38 -4.39 -2.75
CA PRO A 154 3.93 -4.62 -2.71
C PRO A 154 3.52 -6.08 -2.86
N ASP A 155 4.14 -6.82 -3.79
CA ASP A 155 3.85 -8.25 -3.97
C ASP A 155 4.23 -9.09 -2.75
N VAL A 156 5.37 -8.76 -2.10
CA VAL A 156 5.79 -9.42 -0.85
C VAL A 156 4.75 -9.19 0.24
N VAL A 157 4.33 -7.93 0.45
CA VAL A 157 3.31 -7.56 1.44
C VAL A 157 2.00 -8.30 1.17
N ASN A 158 1.56 -8.32 -0.10
CA ASN A 158 0.31 -9.00 -0.47
C ASN A 158 0.36 -10.52 -0.23
N SER A 159 1.53 -11.14 -0.36
CA SER A 159 1.70 -12.58 -0.13
C SER A 159 1.93 -12.96 1.33
N PHE A 160 2.13 -11.98 2.22
CA PHE A 160 2.44 -12.23 3.62
C PHE A 160 1.20 -12.71 4.37
N GLU A 161 1.35 -13.74 5.18
CA GLU A 161 0.31 -14.22 6.11
C GLU A 161 0.57 -13.57 7.47
N SER A 162 -0.32 -12.69 7.87
CA SER A 162 -0.22 -11.99 9.15
C SER A 162 -1.61 -11.49 9.56
N PRO A 163 -2.01 -11.63 10.83
CA PRO A 163 -3.25 -11.05 11.33
C PRO A 163 -3.37 -9.55 11.05
N LEU A 164 -2.25 -8.82 11.08
CA LEU A 164 -2.23 -7.41 10.71
C LEU A 164 -2.55 -7.20 9.24
N ILE A 165 -1.96 -7.96 8.33
CA ILE A 165 -2.21 -7.85 6.89
C ILE A 165 -3.67 -8.17 6.56
N ASP A 166 -4.24 -9.17 7.20
CA ASP A 166 -5.66 -9.52 7.02
C ASP A 166 -6.56 -8.39 7.56
N THR A 167 -6.24 -7.81 8.73
CA THR A 167 -6.94 -6.61 9.25
C THR A 167 -6.86 -5.42 8.29
N LEU A 168 -5.70 -5.19 7.67
CA LEU A 168 -5.55 -4.10 6.71
C LEU A 168 -6.36 -4.35 5.42
N ARG A 169 -6.54 -5.60 5.01
CA ARG A 169 -7.46 -5.95 3.92
C ARG A 169 -8.91 -5.63 4.27
N ASP A 170 -9.34 -6.00 5.49
CA ASP A 170 -10.68 -5.66 5.97
C ASP A 170 -10.89 -4.13 6.00
N VAL A 171 -9.87 -3.36 6.41
CA VAL A 171 -9.90 -1.89 6.42
C VAL A 171 -10.01 -1.31 5.01
N LEU A 172 -9.39 -1.94 3.99
CA LEU A 172 -9.51 -1.47 2.60
C LEU A 172 -10.93 -1.58 2.06
N GLU A 173 -11.71 -2.53 2.57
CA GLU A 173 -13.11 -2.73 2.17
C GLU A 173 -14.08 -1.82 2.97
N PHE A 174 -13.58 -1.10 3.98
CA PHE A 174 -14.40 -0.23 4.81
C PHE A 174 -14.81 1.03 4.04
N GLU A 175 -16.11 1.31 3.99
CA GLU A 175 -16.70 2.47 3.33
C GLU A 175 -16.97 3.61 4.32
N ILE A 176 -16.56 4.83 3.94
CA ILE A 176 -16.84 6.07 4.66
C ILE A 176 -17.49 7.03 3.69
N ASN A 177 -18.75 7.42 3.93
CA ASN A 177 -19.49 8.36 3.08
C ASN A 177 -19.48 7.94 1.59
N ASP A 178 -19.80 6.68 1.29
CA ASP A 178 -19.84 6.08 -0.05
C ASP A 178 -18.47 5.98 -0.77
N HIS A 179 -17.36 6.15 -0.03
CA HIS A 179 -15.99 5.98 -0.54
C HIS A 179 -15.24 4.96 0.29
N THR A 180 -14.40 4.17 -0.36
CA THR A 180 -13.49 3.26 0.33
C THR A 180 -12.36 4.03 1.00
N VAL A 181 -11.74 3.46 2.03
CA VAL A 181 -10.55 4.05 2.66
C VAL A 181 -9.44 4.29 1.63
N LEU A 182 -9.35 3.46 0.60
CA LEU A 182 -8.39 3.59 -0.49
C LEU A 182 -8.61 4.88 -1.30
N ASP A 183 -9.86 5.28 -1.55
CA ASP A 183 -10.17 6.52 -2.29
C ASP A 183 -9.64 7.76 -1.57
N TYR A 184 -9.65 7.74 -0.24
CA TYR A 184 -9.12 8.83 0.57
C TYR A 184 -7.59 8.88 0.61
N PHE A 185 -6.90 7.73 0.54
CA PHE A 185 -5.42 7.71 0.55
C PHE A 185 -4.80 8.31 -0.69
N THR A 186 -5.50 8.33 -1.80
CA THR A 186 -5.04 9.02 -3.01
C THR A 186 -4.88 10.53 -2.83
N ILE A 187 -5.43 11.09 -1.75
CA ILE A 187 -5.34 12.51 -1.39
C ILE A 187 -4.02 12.83 -0.67
N LEU A 188 -3.36 11.85 -0.06
CA LEU A 188 -2.10 12.07 0.62
C LEU A 188 -0.95 12.27 -0.38
N LYS A 189 -0.15 13.31 -0.16
CA LYS A 189 1.00 13.64 -1.05
C LYS A 189 2.00 12.51 -1.19
N SER A 190 2.13 11.69 -0.18
CA SER A 190 3.08 10.57 -0.12
C SER A 190 2.50 9.26 -0.67
N PHE A 191 1.23 9.24 -1.01
CA PHE A 191 0.53 8.05 -1.51
C PHE A 191 0.00 8.35 -2.91
N PRO A 192 0.78 8.06 -3.97
CA PRO A 192 0.26 8.11 -5.33
C PRO A 192 -0.91 7.12 -5.48
N LYS A 193 -1.71 7.31 -6.54
CA LYS A 193 -2.77 6.36 -6.85
C LYS A 193 -2.17 4.95 -6.93
N PRO A 194 -2.71 3.96 -6.20
CA PRO A 194 -2.13 2.63 -6.16
C PRO A 194 -2.17 1.96 -7.53
N GLU A 195 -1.08 1.30 -7.89
CA GLU A 195 -0.94 0.49 -9.09
C GLU A 195 -0.50 -0.92 -8.67
N ASN A 196 -1.04 -1.97 -9.30
CA ASN A 196 -0.54 -3.34 -9.18
C ASN A 196 -0.31 -3.85 -7.74
N ASN A 197 -1.34 -3.97 -6.93
CA ASN A 197 -1.29 -4.39 -5.52
C ASN A 197 -0.61 -3.39 -4.55
N GLU A 198 -0.39 -2.16 -4.97
CA GLU A 198 0.21 -1.16 -4.09
C GLU A 198 -0.74 -0.65 -2.99
N ASP A 199 -2.04 -0.88 -3.12
CA ASP A 199 -3.07 -0.50 -2.16
C ASP A 199 -2.79 -1.01 -0.75
N LEU A 200 -2.62 -2.33 -0.59
CA LEU A 200 -2.29 -2.94 0.70
C LEU A 200 -0.93 -2.48 1.22
N TYR A 201 0.06 -2.33 0.33
CA TYR A 201 1.36 -1.79 0.67
C TYR A 201 1.30 -0.35 1.15
N GLN A 202 0.50 0.49 0.49
CA GLN A 202 0.29 1.88 0.90
C GLN A 202 -0.42 1.93 2.25
N LEU A 203 -1.44 1.08 2.47
CA LEU A 203 -2.13 1.00 3.74
C LEU A 203 -1.21 0.50 4.86
N LEU A 204 -0.36 -0.50 4.61
CA LEU A 204 0.66 -0.92 5.57
C LEU A 204 1.64 0.22 5.88
N SER A 205 2.03 1.00 4.87
CA SER A 205 2.89 2.17 5.07
C SER A 205 2.21 3.23 5.95
N LEU A 206 0.92 3.46 5.75
CA LEU A 206 0.13 4.36 6.59
C LEU A 206 -0.04 3.80 8.00
N ALA A 207 -0.39 2.52 8.14
CA ALA A 207 -0.46 1.84 9.42
C ALA A 207 0.86 1.94 10.20
N THR A 208 2.00 1.82 9.50
CA THR A 208 3.33 2.00 10.09
C THR A 208 3.51 3.41 10.68
N ILE A 209 2.96 4.43 10.04
CA ILE A 209 3.01 5.82 10.54
C ILE A 209 2.08 6.00 11.73
N CYS A 210 0.90 5.40 11.70
CA CYS A 210 -0.10 5.50 12.76
C CYS A 210 0.23 4.60 13.97
N TRP A 211 0.96 3.50 13.74
CA TRP A 211 1.21 2.46 14.73
C TRP A 211 1.76 2.98 16.07
N PRO A 212 2.72 3.91 16.10
CA PRO A 212 3.19 4.47 17.38
C PRO A 212 2.09 5.06 18.23
N ALA A 213 1.11 5.70 17.61
CA ALA A 213 -0.01 6.29 18.33
C ALA A 213 -1.03 5.23 18.81
N VAL A 214 -1.31 4.23 17.97
CA VAL A 214 -2.35 3.21 18.21
C VAL A 214 -1.89 2.14 19.20
N SER A 215 -0.66 1.62 19.03
CA SER A 215 -0.15 0.47 19.79
C SER A 215 0.48 0.81 21.14
N SER A 216 0.65 2.09 21.46
CA SER A 216 1.33 2.52 22.67
C SER A 216 0.34 2.74 23.82
N ASN A 217 0.77 2.44 25.05
CA ASN A 217 -0.02 2.69 26.25
C ASN A 217 0.20 4.10 26.81
N ASN A 218 1.21 4.81 26.34
CA ASN A 218 1.54 6.15 26.76
C ASN A 218 2.42 6.88 25.75
N GLN A 219 2.57 8.20 25.95
CA GLN A 219 3.36 9.07 25.08
C GLN A 219 4.83 8.63 24.92
N VAL A 220 5.44 8.13 25.98
CA VAL A 220 6.86 7.71 25.96
C VAL A 220 7.07 6.50 25.07
N GLU A 221 6.16 5.52 25.11
CA GLU A 221 6.22 4.36 24.23
C GLU A 221 5.99 4.75 22.76
N SER A 222 5.05 5.65 22.52
CA SER A 222 4.82 6.20 21.18
C SER A 222 6.09 6.84 20.60
N LEU A 223 6.80 7.63 21.39
CA LEU A 223 8.08 8.24 20.97
C LEU A 223 9.16 7.17 20.69
N LYS A 224 9.25 6.13 21.49
CA LYS A 224 10.20 5.02 21.25
C LYS A 224 9.91 4.28 19.93
N TRP A 225 8.63 4.13 19.57
CA TRP A 225 8.27 3.58 18.26
C TRP A 225 8.68 4.50 17.11
N ILE A 226 8.52 5.81 17.28
CA ILE A 226 8.94 6.82 16.30
C ILE A 226 10.45 6.77 16.07
N GLU A 227 11.23 6.54 17.13
CA GLU A 227 12.67 6.36 17.05
C GLU A 227 13.09 5.21 16.14
N LYS A 228 12.30 4.15 16.06
CA LYS A 228 12.50 3.04 15.12
C LYS A 228 12.25 3.43 13.65
N GLY A 229 11.66 4.61 13.43
CA GLY A 229 11.30 5.13 12.11
C GLY A 229 9.99 4.56 11.57
N THR A 230 9.33 5.36 10.73
CA THR A 230 7.99 5.09 10.20
C THR A 230 7.96 4.98 8.66
N THR A 231 9.12 4.93 8.01
CA THR A 231 9.21 4.72 6.57
C THR A 231 9.25 3.24 6.23
N ARG A 232 8.95 2.89 4.98
CA ARG A 232 8.93 1.50 4.46
C ARG A 232 10.21 0.69 4.72
N ASN A 233 11.35 1.34 4.87
CA ASN A 233 12.64 0.69 5.17
C ASN A 233 12.99 0.78 6.67
N SER A 234 12.07 1.27 7.49
CA SER A 234 12.28 1.44 8.92
C SER A 234 12.19 0.12 9.66
N LYS A 235 12.75 0.10 10.87
CA LYS A 235 12.59 -1.02 11.78
C LYS A 235 11.14 -1.28 12.18
N CYS A 236 10.33 -0.22 12.27
CA CYS A 236 8.90 -0.34 12.55
C CYS A 236 8.17 -1.06 11.41
N PHE A 237 8.43 -0.69 10.16
CA PHE A 237 7.83 -1.37 9.01
C PHE A 237 8.25 -2.84 8.94
N GLN A 238 9.54 -3.13 9.12
CA GLN A 238 10.04 -4.51 9.14
C GLN A 238 9.47 -5.32 10.30
N TYR A 239 9.31 -4.69 11.46
CA TYR A 239 8.68 -5.31 12.60
C TYR A 239 7.21 -5.67 12.32
N LEU A 240 6.43 -4.77 11.72
CA LEU A 240 5.05 -5.02 11.35
C LEU A 240 4.92 -6.09 10.24
N LEU A 241 5.87 -6.14 9.32
CA LEU A 241 5.91 -7.15 8.27
C LEU A 241 6.23 -8.54 8.83
N ASN A 242 7.10 -8.64 9.84
CA ASN A 242 7.46 -9.89 10.52
C ASN A 242 6.60 -10.16 11.76
N PHE A 243 5.38 -9.72 11.74
CA PHE A 243 4.49 -9.68 12.89
C PHE A 243 4.27 -11.05 13.55
N ASP A 244 4.20 -12.13 12.76
CA ASP A 244 4.00 -13.50 13.27
C ASP A 244 5.14 -14.02 14.16
N ASP A 245 6.35 -13.52 13.98
CA ASP A 245 7.53 -13.97 14.73
C ASP A 245 7.69 -13.24 16.08
N ASN A 246 7.01 -12.10 16.27
CA ASN A 246 7.29 -11.18 17.37
C ASN A 246 6.07 -10.75 18.20
N PHE A 247 4.86 -11.23 17.88
CA PHE A 247 3.63 -10.79 18.51
C PHE A 247 2.69 -11.93 18.89
N ASP A 248 2.03 -11.80 20.05
CA ASP A 248 0.94 -12.70 20.49
C ASP A 248 -0.38 -12.51 19.70
N GLY A 249 -0.33 -11.77 18.60
CA GLY A 249 -1.45 -11.47 17.70
C GLY A 249 -1.98 -10.04 17.84
N VAL A 250 -2.61 -9.52 16.77
CA VAL A 250 -3.41 -8.30 16.83
C VAL A 250 -4.70 -8.63 17.54
N THR A 251 -4.96 -7.99 18.68
CA THR A 251 -6.23 -8.15 19.39
C THR A 251 -7.36 -7.46 18.60
N ASP A 252 -8.60 -7.89 18.82
CA ASP A 252 -9.75 -7.23 18.20
C ASP A 252 -9.86 -5.76 18.65
N GLU A 253 -9.41 -5.44 19.84
CA GLU A 253 -9.30 -4.07 20.33
C GLU A 253 -8.31 -3.24 19.51
N MET A 254 -7.13 -3.76 19.20
CA MET A 254 -6.15 -3.08 18.34
C MET A 254 -6.67 -2.87 16.92
N LYS A 255 -7.43 -3.83 16.37
CA LYS A 255 -8.10 -3.70 15.07
C LYS A 255 -9.08 -2.52 15.09
N THR A 256 -9.95 -2.50 16.09
CA THR A 256 -10.95 -1.44 16.27
C THR A 256 -10.29 -0.08 16.41
N GLN A 257 -9.28 0.04 17.25
CA GLN A 257 -8.52 1.28 17.43
C GLN A 257 -7.85 1.74 16.13
N LEU A 258 -7.28 0.82 15.34
CA LEU A 258 -6.68 1.16 14.06
C LEU A 258 -7.73 1.64 13.04
N GLN A 259 -8.89 0.97 12.96
CA GLN A 259 -9.99 1.38 12.10
C GLN A 259 -10.53 2.76 12.49
N GLU A 260 -10.82 2.98 13.76
CA GLU A 260 -11.30 4.26 14.28
C GLU A 260 -10.29 5.38 14.00
N PHE A 261 -9.02 5.12 14.25
CA PHE A 261 -7.97 6.10 14.03
C PHE A 261 -7.80 6.45 12.54
N LEU A 262 -7.82 5.45 11.66
CA LEU A 262 -7.78 5.65 10.22
C LEU A 262 -9.02 6.40 9.72
N THR A 263 -10.19 6.10 10.28
CA THR A 263 -11.45 6.80 9.96
C THR A 263 -11.36 8.28 10.31
N ILE A 264 -10.90 8.61 11.51
CA ILE A 264 -10.70 10.01 11.94
C ILE A 264 -9.76 10.73 10.98
N ILE A 265 -8.60 10.15 10.71
CA ILE A 265 -7.58 10.73 9.83
C ILE A 265 -8.11 10.95 8.42
N VAL A 266 -8.80 9.96 7.85
CA VAL A 266 -9.37 10.05 6.51
C VAL A 266 -10.44 11.12 6.44
N THR A 267 -11.33 11.18 7.42
CA THR A 267 -12.37 12.22 7.50
C THR A 267 -11.77 13.63 7.53
N LEU A 268 -10.73 13.83 8.36
CA LEU A 268 -10.03 15.10 8.47
C LEU A 268 -9.35 15.52 7.16
N LEU A 269 -8.72 14.59 6.47
CA LEU A 269 -8.00 14.86 5.23
C LEU A 269 -8.96 15.12 4.06
N HIS A 270 -10.10 14.45 4.03
CA HIS A 270 -11.09 14.62 2.98
C HIS A 270 -11.73 16.01 3.01
N ALA A 271 -12.07 16.51 4.20
CA ALA A 271 -12.80 17.75 4.38
C ALA A 271 -12.13 18.99 3.72
N LYS A 272 -10.78 19.01 3.64
CA LYS A 272 -10.02 20.17 3.15
C LYS A 272 -8.91 19.84 2.13
N ASN A 273 -8.86 18.64 1.60
CA ASN A 273 -7.87 18.20 0.61
C ASN A 273 -6.40 18.45 1.04
N TYR A 274 -6.11 18.24 2.32
CA TYR A 274 -4.77 18.39 2.85
C TYR A 274 -3.81 17.33 2.32
N LYS A 275 -2.55 17.75 2.07
CA LYS A 275 -1.46 16.86 1.67
C LYS A 275 -0.30 16.98 2.64
N PHE A 276 -0.21 16.05 3.56
CA PHE A 276 0.84 16.06 4.58
C PHE A 276 2.13 15.37 4.11
N PRO A 277 3.31 15.96 4.38
CA PRO A 277 4.56 15.21 4.44
C PRO A 277 4.48 14.14 5.54
N THR A 278 5.16 13.00 5.34
CA THR A 278 5.15 11.87 6.30
C THR A 278 5.49 12.29 7.73
N ALA A 279 6.47 13.18 7.91
CA ALA A 279 6.87 13.65 9.23
C ALA A 279 5.77 14.45 9.95
N ASP A 280 5.05 15.30 9.23
CA ASP A 280 3.95 16.10 9.77
C ASP A 280 2.74 15.22 10.09
N PHE A 281 2.46 14.26 9.21
CA PHE A 281 1.39 13.30 9.41
C PHE A 281 1.63 12.43 10.67
N ASN A 282 2.86 11.96 10.86
CA ASN A 282 3.25 11.24 12.06
C ASN A 282 3.08 12.11 13.33
N THR A 283 3.43 13.39 13.23
CA THR A 283 3.22 14.34 14.35
C THR A 283 1.74 14.52 14.64
N LEU A 284 0.91 14.68 13.63
CA LEU A 284 -0.54 14.78 13.77
C LEU A 284 -1.12 13.55 14.48
N CYS A 285 -0.76 12.34 14.02
CA CYS A 285 -1.20 11.08 14.63
C CYS A 285 -0.85 11.02 16.13
N HIS A 286 0.38 11.39 16.47
CA HIS A 286 0.83 11.41 17.86
C HIS A 286 0.05 12.43 18.69
N CYS A 287 -0.20 13.63 18.14
CA CYS A 287 -0.90 14.70 18.85
C CYS A 287 -2.36 14.35 19.11
N ILE A 288 -3.07 13.80 18.13
CA ILE A 288 -4.47 13.38 18.30
C ILE A 288 -4.62 12.40 19.47
N LYS A 289 -3.67 11.49 19.64
CA LYS A 289 -3.76 10.46 20.69
C LYS A 289 -3.17 10.87 22.04
N TRP A 290 -2.07 11.64 22.03
CA TRP A 290 -1.23 11.78 23.23
C TRP A 290 -1.04 13.23 23.73
N VAL A 291 -1.45 14.24 22.97
CA VAL A 291 -1.30 15.62 23.42
C VAL A 291 -2.61 16.11 24.05
N ARG A 292 -2.58 16.34 25.36
CA ARG A 292 -3.73 16.86 26.06
C ARG A 292 -4.07 18.27 25.55
N ASN A 293 -5.36 18.55 25.39
CA ASN A 293 -5.89 19.83 24.88
C ASN A 293 -5.35 20.20 23.49
N PHE A 294 -5.04 19.19 22.67
CA PHE A 294 -4.63 19.41 21.28
C PHE A 294 -5.81 19.95 20.48
N ASP A 295 -5.63 21.16 19.93
CA ASP A 295 -6.60 21.78 19.04
C ASP A 295 -6.24 21.50 17.58
N LEU A 296 -7.03 20.64 16.96
CA LEU A 296 -6.85 20.26 15.57
C LEU A 296 -7.05 21.46 14.62
N GLY A 297 -7.99 22.35 14.91
CA GLY A 297 -8.25 23.55 14.10
C GLY A 297 -7.02 24.45 14.07
N LYS A 298 -6.47 24.80 15.24
CA LYS A 298 -5.23 25.57 15.34
C LYS A 298 -4.05 24.89 14.67
N PHE A 299 -3.97 23.55 14.77
CA PHE A 299 -2.92 22.79 14.08
C PHE A 299 -3.05 22.92 12.57
N LEU A 300 -4.24 22.80 12.01
CA LEU A 300 -4.46 22.89 10.58
C LEU A 300 -4.15 24.30 10.06
N GLU A 301 -4.55 25.36 10.76
CA GLU A 301 -4.21 26.74 10.43
C GLU A 301 -2.69 26.98 10.48
N PHE A 302 -2.04 26.50 11.53
CA PHE A 302 -0.58 26.56 11.65
C PHE A 302 0.09 25.79 10.49
N PHE A 303 -0.41 24.60 10.16
CA PHE A 303 0.11 23.78 9.07
C PHE A 303 -0.06 24.45 7.70
N GLU A 304 -1.19 25.10 7.44
CA GLU A 304 -1.39 25.92 6.23
C GLU A 304 -0.34 27.01 6.12
N THR A 305 -0.11 27.73 7.19
CA THR A 305 0.94 28.77 7.25
C THR A 305 2.33 28.21 6.98
N VAL A 306 2.64 27.04 7.54
CA VAL A 306 3.92 26.32 7.24
C VAL A 306 4.02 25.95 5.77
N GLN A 307 2.92 25.52 5.15
CA GLN A 307 2.90 25.16 3.71
C GLN A 307 3.14 26.40 2.82
N GLU A 308 2.48 27.51 3.11
CA GLU A 308 2.68 28.78 2.39
C GLU A 308 4.12 29.26 2.52
N TYR A 309 4.65 29.34 3.74
CA TYR A 309 6.04 29.71 4.00
C TYR A 309 7.03 28.86 3.18
N ASN A 310 6.89 27.53 3.23
CA ASN A 310 7.77 26.61 2.51
C ASN A 310 7.61 26.73 0.99
N GLY A 311 6.40 26.98 0.50
CA GLY A 311 6.09 27.23 -0.91
C GLY A 311 6.76 28.50 -1.41
N GLU A 312 6.66 29.61 -0.68
CA GLU A 312 7.30 30.89 -1.01
C GLU A 312 8.83 30.77 -1.01
N LYS A 313 9.43 30.14 0.01
CA LYS A 313 10.89 29.89 0.06
C LYS A 313 11.38 29.03 -1.11
N THR A 314 10.62 28.01 -1.47
CA THR A 314 10.96 27.15 -2.61
C THR A 314 10.84 27.90 -3.93
N SER A 315 9.84 28.76 -4.08
CA SER A 315 9.62 29.59 -5.27
C SER A 315 10.72 30.64 -5.41
N ALA A 316 11.07 31.32 -4.32
CA ALA A 316 12.19 32.27 -4.30
C ALA A 316 13.50 31.61 -4.74
N LYS A 317 13.82 30.42 -4.23
CA LYS A 317 15.01 29.67 -4.62
C LYS A 317 15.02 29.31 -6.12
N LYS A 318 13.87 28.88 -6.67
CA LYS A 318 13.74 28.57 -8.10
C LYS A 318 13.92 29.81 -8.99
N LEU A 319 13.35 30.94 -8.60
CA LEU A 319 13.48 32.21 -9.31
C LEU A 319 14.92 32.74 -9.27
N HIS A 320 15.55 32.66 -8.09
CA HIS A 320 16.97 33.00 -7.95
C HIS A 320 17.86 32.18 -8.88
N ASN A 321 17.64 30.86 -8.98
CA ASN A 321 18.40 29.99 -9.90
C ASN A 321 18.14 30.26 -11.37
N LYS A 322 17.03 30.94 -11.71
CA LYS A 322 16.70 31.42 -13.07
C LYS A 322 17.18 32.84 -13.34
N GLY A 323 17.96 33.47 -12.44
CA GLY A 323 18.48 34.81 -12.60
C GLY A 323 17.48 35.93 -12.28
N GLN A 324 16.29 35.61 -11.74
CA GLN A 324 15.25 36.59 -11.40
C GLN A 324 15.43 37.08 -9.96
N TYR A 325 16.53 37.72 -9.65
CA TYR A 325 16.99 38.00 -8.28
C TYR A 325 16.10 38.99 -7.52
N SER A 326 15.55 40.03 -8.14
CA SER A 326 14.70 41.03 -7.49
C SER A 326 13.39 40.41 -7.00
N VAL A 327 12.71 39.66 -7.86
CA VAL A 327 11.45 38.96 -7.51
C VAL A 327 11.69 37.87 -6.47
N ALA A 328 12.79 37.13 -6.60
CA ALA A 328 13.17 36.11 -5.62
C ALA A 328 13.42 36.71 -4.24
N LYS A 329 14.05 37.89 -4.16
CA LYS A 329 14.29 38.60 -2.90
C LYS A 329 12.99 39.10 -2.26
N GLU A 330 12.08 39.67 -3.06
CA GLU A 330 10.80 40.16 -2.58
C GLU A 330 9.97 39.03 -1.92
N ILE A 331 9.83 37.89 -2.62
CA ILE A 331 9.12 36.71 -2.10
C ILE A 331 9.80 36.17 -0.83
N SER A 332 11.15 36.14 -0.81
CA SER A 332 11.88 35.67 0.37
C SER A 332 11.66 36.57 1.58
N VAL A 333 11.70 37.90 1.40
CA VAL A 333 11.48 38.87 2.48
C VAL A 333 10.07 38.74 3.05
N LYS A 334 9.05 38.57 2.19
CA LYS A 334 7.69 38.32 2.64
C LYS A 334 7.59 37.04 3.51
N ALA A 335 8.17 35.94 3.04
CA ALA A 335 8.19 34.69 3.81
C ALA A 335 8.94 34.84 5.13
N ASP A 336 10.05 35.57 5.17
CA ASP A 336 10.81 35.84 6.40
C ASP A 336 10.00 36.67 7.39
N SER A 337 9.26 37.69 6.94
CA SER A 337 8.37 38.49 7.79
C SER A 337 7.26 37.62 8.42
N VAL A 338 6.66 36.70 7.67
CA VAL A 338 5.68 35.76 8.23
C VAL A 338 6.34 34.84 9.27
N ASN A 339 7.55 34.36 9.00
CA ASN A 339 8.28 33.49 9.94
C ASN A 339 8.67 34.24 11.22
N GLU A 340 8.98 35.54 11.14
CA GLU A 340 9.25 36.40 12.32
C GLU A 340 8.01 36.52 13.24
N ASN A 341 6.80 36.59 12.66
CA ASN A 341 5.56 36.58 13.44
C ASN A 341 5.36 35.30 14.24
N TYR A 342 5.99 34.21 13.82
CA TYR A 342 6.02 32.91 14.51
C TYR A 342 7.37 32.66 15.21
N GLU A 343 8.14 33.72 15.51
CA GLU A 343 9.43 33.64 16.22
C GLU A 343 10.42 32.67 15.57
N GLY A 344 10.42 32.57 14.25
CA GLY A 344 11.25 31.62 13.49
C GLY A 344 10.78 30.18 13.48
N LYS A 345 9.64 29.86 14.12
CA LYS A 345 9.17 28.49 14.30
C LYS A 345 8.71 27.81 13.01
N LEU A 346 8.30 28.56 11.97
CA LEU A 346 7.96 27.99 10.67
C LEU A 346 9.19 27.38 10.00
N SER A 347 10.33 28.09 10.03
CA SER A 347 11.59 27.57 9.49
C SER A 347 12.11 26.39 10.31
N GLU A 348 11.97 26.40 11.61
CA GLU A 348 12.36 25.32 12.50
C GLU A 348 11.51 24.07 12.24
N TRP A 349 10.18 24.22 12.06
CA TRP A 349 9.30 23.12 11.66
C TRP A 349 9.72 22.49 10.34
N VAL A 350 9.93 23.31 9.30
CA VAL A 350 10.39 22.82 7.99
C VAL A 350 11.74 22.13 8.08
N GLY A 351 12.67 22.68 8.85
CA GLY A 351 13.98 22.10 9.11
C GLY A 351 13.91 20.76 9.83
N SER A 352 12.95 20.58 10.74
CA SER A 352 12.74 19.34 11.47
C SER A 352 12.27 18.16 10.60
N ARG A 353 11.81 18.41 9.37
CA ARG A 353 11.44 17.38 8.38
C ARG A 353 12.65 16.73 7.70
N THR A 354 13.82 17.37 7.74
CA THR A 354 15.08 16.90 7.15
C THR A 354 15.95 16.23 8.21
N LYS A 355 17.04 15.55 7.84
CA LYS A 355 18.00 14.93 8.78
C LYS A 355 17.34 14.08 9.88
N GLY A 356 16.60 13.04 9.49
CA GLY A 356 15.92 12.18 10.45
C GLY A 356 14.59 12.77 10.98
N GLY A 357 13.99 13.68 10.23
CA GLY A 357 12.77 14.41 10.57
C GLY A 357 11.53 13.57 10.86
N SER A 358 11.53 12.27 10.48
CA SER A 358 10.58 11.28 10.97
C SER A 358 11.04 10.60 12.26
N GLY A 359 12.24 10.89 12.77
CA GLY A 359 12.79 10.36 14.00
C GLY A 359 12.42 11.20 15.24
N GLU A 360 12.89 10.74 16.40
CA GLU A 360 12.58 11.31 17.72
C GLU A 360 12.94 12.79 17.83
N ASP A 361 14.12 13.20 17.39
CA ASP A 361 14.58 14.60 17.53
C ASP A 361 13.70 15.57 16.74
N GLY A 362 13.38 15.23 15.48
CA GLY A 362 12.46 16.03 14.68
C GLY A 362 11.04 16.09 15.27
N MET A 363 10.58 15.01 15.88
CA MET A 363 9.30 14.96 16.56
C MET A 363 9.28 15.85 17.80
N LYS A 364 10.32 15.81 18.64
CA LYS A 364 10.42 16.66 19.85
C LYS A 364 10.32 18.15 19.49
N VAL A 365 11.05 18.58 18.45
CA VAL A 365 10.96 19.96 17.95
C VAL A 365 9.54 20.34 17.56
N ARG A 366 8.85 19.48 16.80
CA ARG A 366 7.48 19.75 16.38
C ARG A 366 6.49 19.75 17.53
N LEU A 367 6.65 18.87 18.52
CA LEU A 367 5.80 18.84 19.71
C LEU A 367 5.96 20.10 20.58
N GLU A 368 7.16 20.65 20.70
CA GLU A 368 7.36 21.94 21.41
C GLU A 368 6.65 23.10 20.69
N ILE A 369 6.71 23.11 19.35
CA ILE A 369 6.00 24.12 18.56
C ILE A 369 4.48 23.95 18.70
N ILE A 370 3.97 22.73 18.70
CA ILE A 370 2.55 22.45 18.90
C ILE A 370 2.07 22.91 20.29
N LYS A 371 2.83 22.65 21.35
CA LYS A 371 2.51 23.13 22.70
C LYS A 371 2.36 24.64 22.76
N LYS A 372 3.07 25.35 21.88
CA LYS A 372 3.00 26.82 21.84
C LYS A 372 1.84 27.38 21.02
N TYR A 373 1.48 26.72 19.92
CA TYR A 373 0.58 27.29 18.91
C TYR A 373 -0.71 26.50 18.68
N CYS A 374 -0.77 25.25 19.13
CA CYS A 374 -1.84 24.33 18.73
C CYS A 374 -2.57 23.68 19.92
N LEU A 375 -2.57 24.33 21.08
CA LEU A 375 -3.39 23.92 22.24
C LEU A 375 -4.62 24.79 22.37
N GLU A 376 -5.67 24.26 23.02
CA GLU A 376 -6.82 25.05 23.44
C GLU A 376 -6.39 26.13 24.44
N ASP A 377 -7.00 27.30 24.34
CA ASP A 377 -6.74 28.40 25.27
C ASP A 377 -7.37 28.05 26.65
N ASN A 378 -6.55 27.58 27.57
CA ASN A 378 -6.97 27.43 28.95
C ASN A 378 -7.10 28.83 29.59
N SER A 379 -8.19 29.52 29.32
CA SER A 379 -8.65 30.59 30.21
C SER A 379 -9.36 29.92 31.39
N THR A 380 -8.69 29.89 32.55
CA THR A 380 -9.10 29.32 33.86
C THR A 380 -8.77 27.83 34.06
N GLU A 381 -7.60 27.59 34.64
CA GLU A 381 -7.47 26.87 35.90
C GLU A 381 -6.00 26.65 36.25
N GLU A 382 -5.70 26.90 37.52
CA GLU A 382 -4.41 27.04 38.17
C GLU A 382 -3.49 25.82 38.05
N GLU A 383 -2.18 26.12 38.06
CA GLU A 383 -1.10 25.22 38.41
C GLU A 383 -1.45 24.36 39.63
N ASN A 384 -1.61 23.04 39.42
CA ASN A 384 -1.23 22.06 40.44
C ASN A 384 -1.22 20.62 39.85
N ASP A 385 -0.09 20.01 40.18
CA ASP A 385 0.10 18.57 40.40
C ASP A 385 0.50 17.65 39.24
N ASP A 386 1.82 17.58 39.12
CA ASP A 386 2.56 16.45 38.51
C ASP A 386 2.42 15.13 39.33
N ARG A 387 1.24 14.62 39.59
CA ARG A 387 1.06 13.26 40.11
C ARG A 387 -0.37 12.76 39.95
N ASN A 388 -0.52 11.79 39.12
CA ASN A 388 -1.64 10.85 38.88
C ASN A 388 -2.24 10.93 37.50
N VAL A 389 -1.63 10.16 36.60
CA VAL A 389 -2.31 9.71 35.37
C VAL A 389 -2.41 8.18 35.40
N LEU A 390 -3.39 7.71 36.12
CA LEU A 390 -4.02 6.42 35.90
C LEU A 390 -5.52 6.67 36.12
N GLU A 391 -6.31 6.17 35.16
CA GLU A 391 -7.78 6.20 35.10
C GLU A 391 -8.40 7.45 34.45
N ASN A 392 -8.65 7.37 33.13
CA ASN A 392 -9.98 7.46 32.54
C ASN A 392 -9.89 7.48 31.01
N SER A 393 -10.15 6.33 30.44
CA SER A 393 -10.51 6.17 29.03
C SER A 393 -12.00 6.49 28.88
N GLU A 394 -12.35 7.74 28.58
CA GLU A 394 -13.65 8.08 27.98
C GLU A 394 -13.61 9.56 27.59
N SER A 395 -13.29 9.80 26.31
CA SER A 395 -13.89 10.82 25.44
C SER A 395 -12.98 11.07 24.23
N ILE A 396 -13.34 10.47 23.14
CA ILE A 396 -12.86 10.84 21.81
C ILE A 396 -13.39 12.25 21.53
N PRO A 397 -12.55 13.21 21.06
CA PRO A 397 -13.05 14.54 20.72
C PRO A 397 -14.12 14.42 19.64
N THR A 398 -15.32 14.87 19.96
CA THR A 398 -16.42 14.99 19.01
C THR A 398 -16.04 16.00 17.94
N VAL A 399 -16.04 15.54 16.69
CA VAL A 399 -15.87 16.39 15.50
C VAL A 399 -17.00 17.42 15.49
N PRO A 400 -16.74 18.73 15.38
CA PRO A 400 -17.78 19.72 15.21
C PRO A 400 -18.53 19.43 13.91
N ASN A 401 -19.86 19.34 13.99
CA ASN A 401 -20.72 19.27 12.81
C ASN A 401 -20.48 20.51 11.93
N VAL A 402 -20.00 20.30 10.71
CA VAL A 402 -20.03 21.27 9.60
C VAL A 402 -21.05 20.83 8.59
#